data_6eb4a42dfe339e25cee5ab3efb389af5
#
_entry.id   6eb4a42dfe339e25cee5ab3efb389af5
#
_cell.length_a   1.000
_cell.length_b   1.000
_cell.length_c   1.000
_cell.angle_alpha   90.00
_cell.angle_beta   90.00
_cell.angle_gamma   90.00
#
_symmetry.space_group_name_H-M   'P 1'
#
loop_
_entity.id
_entity.type
_entity.pdbx_description
1 polymer ?
#
loop_
_entity_poly.entity_id
_entity_poly.type
_entity_poly.pdbx_seq_one_letter_code
_entity_poly.pdbx_strand_id
1 'polypeptide(L)'
;MDEIKVVPYIPDEDYDNPAMVVDFYEFTMANCLFLHGFKNTTLVFDMFFRKNPDAQGYSISAGQRKLTRFLLNYHFNAQDIWWLRTKGMSEEFCEYLRTYQWKGDMYALPEGTVAYPLHMRVCHRALGQSVHV
;
A
#
# COMPACT_ATOMS: atom_id res chain seq x y z
N MET A 1 -33.31 11.87 4.67
CA MET A 1 -32.44 11.29 5.71
C MET A 1 -31.82 10.05 5.05
N ASP A 2 -30.63 10.18 4.53
CA ASP A 2 -29.97 9.08 3.85
C ASP A 2 -29.58 8.04 4.90
N GLU A 3 -29.95 6.78 4.66
CA GLU A 3 -29.58 5.65 5.50
C GLU A 3 -28.05 5.57 5.59
N ILE A 4 -27.51 5.68 6.80
CA ILE A 4 -26.09 5.40 7.05
C ILE A 4 -25.89 3.92 6.79
N LYS A 5 -25.31 3.59 5.63
CA LYS A 5 -24.86 2.22 5.36
C LYS A 5 -23.70 1.90 6.31
N VAL A 6 -24.00 1.16 7.35
CA VAL A 6 -22.99 0.58 8.23
C VAL A 6 -22.24 -0.46 7.41
N VAL A 7 -21.00 -0.15 7.03
CA VAL A 7 -20.11 -1.15 6.46
C VAL A 7 -19.78 -2.14 7.59
N PRO A 8 -20.01 -3.44 7.41
CA PRO A 8 -19.70 -4.41 8.45
C PRO A 8 -18.21 -4.36 8.79
N TYR A 9 -17.91 -4.34 10.08
CA TYR A 9 -16.54 -4.49 10.57
C TYR A 9 -16.00 -5.84 10.09
N ILE A 10 -14.95 -5.82 9.27
CA ILE A 10 -14.20 -7.02 8.89
C ILE A 10 -13.06 -7.13 9.90
N PRO A 11 -13.03 -8.20 10.74
CA PRO A 11 -11.94 -8.40 11.68
C PRO A 11 -10.58 -8.43 10.97
N ASP A 12 -9.55 -7.86 11.60
CA ASP A 12 -8.19 -7.82 11.04
C ASP A 12 -7.60 -9.22 10.80
N GLU A 13 -8.19 -10.26 11.38
CA GLU A 13 -7.80 -11.66 11.29
C GLU A 13 -8.13 -12.30 9.92
N ASP A 14 -9.07 -11.70 9.15
CA ASP A 14 -9.48 -12.21 7.85
C ASP A 14 -8.59 -11.73 6.68
N TYR A 15 -7.63 -10.85 6.95
CA TYR A 15 -6.65 -10.39 5.97
C TYR A 15 -5.30 -11.09 6.14
N ASP A 16 -5.25 -12.37 5.76
CA ASP A 16 -4.04 -13.18 5.93
C ASP A 16 -2.84 -12.71 5.09
N ASN A 17 -3.03 -12.02 3.99
CA ASN A 17 -1.94 -11.42 3.23
C ASN A 17 -2.47 -10.48 2.13
N PRO A 18 -2.65 -9.19 2.37
CA PRO A 18 -3.16 -8.25 1.38
C PRO A 18 -2.11 -7.82 0.32
N ALA A 19 -0.94 -8.45 0.25
CA ALA A 19 0.12 -8.08 -0.71
C ALA A 19 -0.35 -8.11 -2.18
N MET A 20 -1.35 -8.96 -2.50
CA MET A 20 -1.93 -9.07 -3.82
C MET A 20 -3.15 -8.17 -4.06
N VAL A 21 -3.53 -7.33 -3.09
CA VAL A 21 -4.68 -6.41 -3.20
C VAL A 21 -4.21 -5.10 -3.84
N VAL A 22 -3.76 -5.20 -5.08
CA VAL A 22 -3.32 -4.07 -5.91
C VAL A 22 -3.74 -4.32 -7.36
N ASP A 23 -3.76 -3.28 -8.18
CA ASP A 23 -4.00 -3.43 -9.60
C ASP A 23 -2.85 -4.16 -10.28
N PHE A 24 -3.16 -5.04 -11.23
CA PHE A 24 -2.15 -5.89 -11.88
C PHE A 24 -1.04 -5.09 -12.57
N TYR A 25 -1.34 -3.90 -13.10
CA TYR A 25 -0.33 -3.05 -13.74
C TYR A 25 0.80 -2.63 -12.78
N GLU A 26 0.54 -2.59 -11.48
CA GLU A 26 1.56 -2.30 -10.47
C GLU A 26 2.67 -3.36 -10.47
N PHE A 27 2.29 -4.63 -10.58
CA PHE A 27 3.27 -5.73 -10.69
C PHE A 27 4.06 -5.67 -11.99
N THR A 28 3.43 -5.38 -13.11
CA THR A 28 4.13 -5.28 -14.40
C THR A 28 5.11 -4.10 -14.40
N MET A 29 4.72 -2.99 -13.81
CA MET A 29 5.56 -1.81 -13.64
C MET A 29 6.74 -2.10 -12.70
N ALA A 30 6.48 -2.72 -11.56
CA ALA A 30 7.50 -3.10 -10.59
C ALA A 30 8.52 -4.09 -11.18
N ASN A 31 8.06 -5.09 -11.94
CA ASN A 31 8.93 -6.03 -12.66
C ASN A 31 9.81 -5.31 -13.69
N CYS A 32 9.24 -4.37 -14.44
CA CYS A 32 9.99 -3.56 -15.41
C CYS A 32 11.07 -2.73 -14.70
N LEU A 33 10.73 -2.01 -13.64
CA LEU A 33 11.68 -1.23 -12.86
C LEU A 33 12.79 -2.10 -12.25
N PHE A 34 12.43 -3.28 -11.74
CA PHE A 34 13.39 -4.24 -11.21
C PHE A 34 14.40 -4.67 -12.26
N LEU A 35 13.94 -5.08 -13.46
CA LEU A 35 14.78 -5.53 -14.57
C LEU A 35 15.71 -4.43 -15.09
N HIS A 36 15.31 -3.17 -14.98
CA HIS A 36 16.13 -2.02 -15.37
C HIS A 36 17.03 -1.47 -14.26
N GLY A 37 17.17 -2.19 -13.14
CA GLY A 37 18.12 -1.86 -12.08
C GLY A 37 17.63 -0.83 -11.06
N PHE A 38 16.36 -0.44 -11.08
CA PHE A 38 15.79 0.56 -10.17
C PHE A 38 15.37 0.01 -8.79
N LYS A 39 15.66 -1.26 -8.50
CA LYS A 39 15.30 -1.91 -7.24
C LYS A 39 15.80 -1.22 -5.96
N ASN A 40 16.83 -0.39 -6.07
CA ASN A 40 17.42 0.34 -4.94
C ASN A 40 17.14 1.85 -4.98
N THR A 41 16.23 2.29 -5.82
CA THR A 41 15.86 3.70 -5.93
C THR A 41 14.92 4.10 -4.82
N THR A 42 15.22 5.22 -4.16
CA THR A 42 14.31 5.80 -3.17
C THR A 42 13.18 6.53 -3.91
N LEU A 43 11.95 6.16 -3.59
CA LEU A 43 10.75 6.82 -4.08
C LEU A 43 9.98 7.45 -2.92
N VAL A 44 9.31 8.56 -3.18
CA VAL A 44 8.47 9.26 -2.20
C VAL A 44 7.04 9.27 -2.73
N PHE A 45 6.11 8.84 -1.91
CA PHE A 45 4.69 8.80 -2.24
C PHE A 45 3.90 9.59 -1.22
N ASP A 46 2.90 10.32 -1.70
CA ASP A 46 1.96 11.07 -0.87
C ASP A 46 0.56 10.48 -1.00
N MET A 47 -0.06 10.22 0.14
CA MET A 47 -1.46 9.81 0.21
C MET A 47 -2.32 10.95 0.72
N PHE A 48 -3.33 11.34 -0.04
CA PHE A 48 -4.24 12.42 0.33
C PHE A 48 -5.63 12.21 -0.25
N PHE A 49 -6.65 12.83 0.34
CA PHE A 49 -7.97 12.89 -0.27
C PHE A 49 -8.04 14.01 -1.31
N ARG A 50 -8.49 13.66 -2.49
CA ARG A 50 -8.78 14.67 -3.54
C ARG A 50 -10.02 15.48 -3.20
N LYS A 51 -11.06 14.83 -2.63
CA LYS A 51 -12.32 15.42 -2.19
C LYS A 51 -12.81 14.69 -0.95
N ASN A 52 -13.43 15.38 -0.04
CA ASN A 52 -14.14 14.74 1.06
C ASN A 52 -15.41 14.06 0.53
N PRO A 53 -15.73 12.84 0.96
CA PRO A 53 -16.87 12.07 0.44
C PRO A 53 -18.22 12.73 0.73
N ASP A 54 -18.35 13.46 1.84
CA ASP A 54 -19.64 13.94 2.38
C ASP A 54 -19.89 15.42 2.13
N ALA A 55 -19.20 16.06 1.18
CA ALA A 55 -19.20 17.51 0.99
C ALA A 55 -18.86 18.31 2.28
N GLN A 56 -18.43 17.63 3.34
CA GLN A 56 -17.89 18.22 4.56
C GLN A 56 -16.56 18.88 4.26
N GLY A 57 -16.26 20.00 4.90
CA GLY A 57 -15.03 20.73 4.66
C GLY A 57 -13.76 19.99 5.15
N TYR A 58 -13.87 18.92 5.90
CA TYR A 58 -12.76 18.21 6.54
C TYR A 58 -13.03 16.71 6.68
N SER A 59 -11.98 15.97 7.07
CA SER A 59 -12.09 14.57 7.49
C SER A 59 -11.16 14.32 8.68
N ILE A 60 -11.40 13.25 9.41
CA ILE A 60 -10.58 12.85 10.55
C ILE A 60 -9.56 11.81 10.09
N SER A 61 -8.30 12.06 10.42
CA SER A 61 -7.21 11.11 10.13
C SER A 61 -7.38 9.85 10.97
N ALA A 62 -7.41 8.68 10.32
CA ALA A 62 -7.54 7.37 10.97
C ALA A 62 -6.93 6.28 10.08
N GLY A 63 -6.57 5.14 10.68
CA GLY A 63 -6.07 3.96 9.97
C GLY A 63 -4.56 3.82 9.94
N GLN A 64 -3.78 4.76 10.50
CA GLN A 64 -2.31 4.69 10.49
C GLN A 64 -1.79 3.44 11.19
N ARG A 65 -2.42 3.05 12.30
CA ARG A 65 -2.04 1.84 13.05
C ARG A 65 -2.23 0.58 12.21
N LYS A 66 -3.32 0.51 11.45
CA LYS A 66 -3.60 -0.61 10.54
C LYS A 66 -2.59 -0.63 9.39
N LEU A 67 -2.34 0.53 8.76
CA LEU A 67 -1.36 0.66 7.69
C LEU A 67 0.06 0.30 8.16
N THR A 68 0.48 0.78 9.32
CA THR A 68 1.79 0.43 9.90
C THR A 68 1.93 -1.07 10.12
N ARG A 69 0.91 -1.72 10.68
CA ARG A 69 0.91 -3.17 10.87
C ARG A 69 1.00 -3.91 9.54
N PHE A 70 0.26 -3.47 8.53
CA PHE A 70 0.33 -4.01 7.19
C PHE A 70 1.73 -3.92 6.61
N LEU A 71 2.36 -2.74 6.62
CA LEU A 71 3.70 -2.52 6.08
C LEU A 71 4.76 -3.36 6.79
N LEU A 72 4.71 -3.46 8.12
CA LEU A 72 5.66 -4.25 8.90
C LEU A 72 5.54 -5.77 8.65
N ASN A 73 4.36 -6.24 8.28
CA ASN A 73 4.10 -7.65 7.98
C ASN A 73 3.98 -7.94 6.47
N TYR A 74 4.28 -6.95 5.63
CA TYR A 74 4.13 -7.10 4.18
C TYR A 74 5.07 -8.19 3.64
N HIS A 75 4.51 -9.20 3.00
CA HIS A 75 5.24 -10.32 2.42
C HIS A 75 4.45 -10.97 1.30
N PHE A 76 5.12 -11.73 0.45
CA PHE A 76 4.51 -12.56 -0.58
C PHE A 76 4.63 -14.03 -0.20
N ASN A 77 3.52 -14.75 -0.19
CA ASN A 77 3.50 -16.19 0.06
C ASN A 77 3.83 -17.01 -1.20
N ALA A 78 3.98 -18.32 -1.07
CA ALA A 78 4.33 -19.19 -2.18
C ALA A 78 3.25 -19.21 -3.30
N GLN A 79 1.98 -19.05 -2.95
CA GLN A 79 0.87 -19.01 -3.90
C GLN A 79 0.87 -17.70 -4.70
N ASP A 80 1.17 -16.57 -4.05
CA ASP A 80 1.32 -15.27 -4.71
C ASP A 80 2.44 -15.34 -5.76
N ILE A 81 3.60 -15.85 -5.38
CA ILE A 81 4.75 -16.02 -6.28
C ILE A 81 4.43 -16.95 -7.45
N TRP A 82 3.77 -18.07 -7.19
CA TRP A 82 3.32 -18.97 -8.26
C TRP A 82 2.39 -18.26 -9.23
N TRP A 83 1.41 -17.51 -8.71
CA TRP A 83 0.47 -16.77 -9.54
C TRP A 83 1.18 -15.71 -10.40
N LEU A 84 2.09 -14.91 -9.82
CA LEU A 84 2.86 -13.91 -10.56
C LEU A 84 3.69 -14.53 -11.69
N ARG A 85 4.30 -15.69 -11.47
CA ARG A 85 5.00 -16.45 -12.51
C ARG A 85 4.06 -16.83 -13.66
N THR A 86 2.85 -17.31 -13.37
CA THR A 86 1.86 -17.66 -14.40
C THR A 86 1.41 -16.46 -15.23
N LYS A 87 1.58 -15.24 -14.69
CA LYS A 87 1.27 -13.97 -15.37
C LYS A 87 2.46 -13.37 -16.13
N GLY A 88 3.58 -14.09 -16.21
CA GLY A 88 4.74 -13.67 -17.01
C GLY A 88 5.71 -12.73 -16.31
N MET A 89 5.65 -12.63 -14.97
CA MET A 89 6.70 -11.92 -14.23
C MET A 89 8.03 -12.69 -14.33
N SER A 90 9.15 -11.97 -14.37
CA SER A 90 10.48 -12.58 -14.48
C SER A 90 10.80 -13.41 -13.24
N GLU A 91 11.58 -14.48 -13.42
CA GLU A 91 11.96 -15.36 -12.33
C GLU A 91 12.77 -14.62 -11.26
N GLU A 92 13.67 -13.75 -11.69
CA GLU A 92 14.51 -12.95 -10.81
C GLU A 92 13.67 -11.99 -9.94
N PHE A 93 12.63 -11.41 -10.51
CA PHE A 93 11.69 -10.57 -9.76
C PHE A 93 10.87 -11.39 -8.78
N CYS A 94 10.37 -12.55 -9.17
CA CYS A 94 9.64 -13.45 -8.30
C CYS A 94 10.51 -13.93 -7.11
N GLU A 95 11.76 -14.28 -7.33
CA GLU A 95 12.70 -14.62 -6.25
C GLU A 95 12.98 -13.43 -5.33
N TYR A 96 13.11 -12.23 -5.89
CA TYR A 96 13.25 -11.02 -5.10
C TYR A 96 12.03 -10.79 -4.19
N LEU A 97 10.80 -10.97 -4.68
CA LEU A 97 9.59 -10.81 -3.90
C LEU A 97 9.47 -11.83 -2.74
N ARG A 98 10.00 -13.02 -2.87
CA ARG A 98 10.00 -14.05 -1.80
C ARG A 98 10.68 -13.61 -0.51
N THR A 99 11.69 -12.76 -0.64
CA THR A 99 12.48 -12.26 0.49
C THR A 99 12.21 -10.79 0.77
N TYR A 100 11.20 -10.24 0.10
CA TYR A 100 10.86 -8.84 0.21
C TYR A 100 10.43 -8.50 1.65
N GLN A 101 10.99 -7.41 2.15
CA GLN A 101 10.57 -6.77 3.40
C GLN A 101 10.54 -5.27 3.19
N TRP A 102 9.50 -4.63 3.68
CA TRP A 102 9.41 -3.19 3.65
C TRP A 102 10.50 -2.55 4.53
N LYS A 103 11.22 -1.56 3.99
CA LYS A 103 12.32 -0.86 4.67
C LYS A 103 12.20 0.67 4.58
N GLY A 104 11.02 1.16 4.24
CA GLY A 104 10.77 2.59 4.09
C GLY A 104 10.46 3.29 5.41
N ASP A 105 10.37 4.60 5.33
CA ASP A 105 9.87 5.47 6.41
C ASP A 105 8.45 5.91 6.08
N MET A 106 7.60 6.01 7.09
CA MET A 106 6.24 6.52 6.97
C MET A 106 6.05 7.71 7.91
N TYR A 107 5.56 8.80 7.35
CA TYR A 107 5.17 10.00 8.10
C TYR A 107 3.67 10.20 7.93
N ALA A 108 2.93 10.30 9.01
CA ALA A 108 1.48 10.43 8.96
C ALA A 108 1.00 11.44 10.00
N LEU A 109 -0.15 12.07 9.72
CA LEU A 109 -0.88 12.85 10.73
C LEU A 109 -1.33 11.89 11.84
N PRO A 110 -1.23 12.28 13.12
CA PRO A 110 -1.76 11.46 14.21
C PRO A 110 -3.24 11.13 14.01
N GLU A 111 -3.65 9.94 14.44
CA GLU A 111 -5.07 9.56 14.43
C GLU A 111 -5.89 10.56 15.25
N GLY A 112 -7.07 10.91 14.77
CA GLY A 112 -7.94 11.93 15.38
C GLY A 112 -7.66 13.36 14.89
N THR A 113 -6.61 13.62 14.12
CA THR A 113 -6.31 14.94 13.58
C THR A 113 -7.30 15.31 12.47
N VAL A 114 -7.79 16.54 12.50
CA VAL A 114 -8.58 17.12 11.41
C VAL A 114 -7.69 17.35 10.19
N ALA A 115 -8.09 16.85 9.05
CA ALA A 115 -7.38 17.00 7.79
C ALA A 115 -8.33 17.52 6.69
N TYR A 116 -7.80 18.39 5.83
CA TYR A 116 -8.52 18.96 4.71
C TYR A 116 -8.13 18.26 3.40
N PRO A 117 -8.98 18.32 2.36
CA PRO A 117 -8.60 17.81 1.04
C PRO A 117 -7.28 18.41 0.56
N LEU A 118 -6.50 17.63 -0.17
CA LEU A 118 -5.17 17.98 -0.68
C LEU A 118 -4.10 18.21 0.40
N HIS A 119 -4.43 18.17 1.68
CA HIS A 119 -3.42 18.13 2.73
C HIS A 119 -2.86 16.71 2.83
N MET A 120 -1.54 16.61 2.85
CA MET A 120 -0.81 15.36 2.97
C MET A 120 -1.19 14.64 4.26
N ARG A 121 -1.57 13.37 4.14
CA ARG A 121 -1.93 12.53 5.28
C ARG A 121 -0.87 11.52 5.63
N VAL A 122 -0.17 11.02 4.60
CA VAL A 122 0.90 10.04 4.74
C VAL A 122 1.93 10.33 3.66
N CYS A 123 3.18 10.43 4.04
CA CYS A 123 4.32 10.46 3.14
C CYS A 123 5.13 9.18 3.36
N HIS A 124 5.40 8.44 2.31
CA HIS A 124 6.22 7.26 2.33
C HIS A 124 7.56 7.55 1.68
N ARG A 125 8.62 7.20 2.35
CA ARG A 125 9.94 7.11 1.75
C ARG A 125 10.39 5.66 1.77
N ALA A 126 10.34 4.99 0.62
CA ALA A 126 10.90 3.66 0.48
C ALA A 126 12.36 3.75 0.07
N LEU A 127 13.25 3.17 0.84
CA LEU A 127 14.64 2.94 0.45
C LEU A 127 14.71 1.65 -0.35
N GLY A 128 14.92 1.79 -1.65
CA GLY A 128 15.30 0.67 -2.50
C GLY A 128 14.23 -0.34 -2.82
N GLN A 129 12.97 -0.04 -2.64
CA GLN A 129 11.89 -0.96 -2.99
C GLN A 129 10.62 -0.15 -3.29
N SER A 130 10.11 -0.31 -4.50
CA SER A 130 8.83 0.27 -4.87
C SER A 130 7.71 -0.45 -4.13
N VAL A 131 7.11 0.21 -3.15
CA VAL A 131 5.80 -0.17 -2.65
C VAL A 131 4.82 0.81 -3.24
N HIS A 132 3.95 0.33 -4.11
CA HIS A 132 2.78 1.06 -4.52
C HIS A 132 1.68 0.81 -3.49
N VAL A 133 1.21 1.84 -2.85
CA VAL A 133 -0.02 1.84 -2.04
C VAL A 133 -1.02 2.77 -2.70
#